data_7e394669e99ea486171086f037398c63
#
_entry.id   7e394669e99ea486171086f037398c63
#
_cell.length_a   1.000
_cell.length_b   1.000
_cell.length_c   1.000
_cell.angle_alpha   90.00
_cell.angle_beta   90.00
_cell.angle_gamma   90.00
#
_symmetry.space_group_name_H-M   'P 1'
#
loop_
_entity.id
_entity.type
_entity.pdbx_description
1 polymer ?
#
loop_
_entity_poly.entity_id
_entity_poly.type
_entity_poly.pdbx_seq_one_letter_code
_entity_poly.pdbx_strand_id
1 'polypeptide(L)'
;MELTLGPYNIRVVSDEATDILLAEDGHEGDSDVRRGIIRVRSDLDHARRREVIIHELLHHVLHLTHLEARWSDEEQEEVIRAMAPWLASAVTLSVFD
;
A
#
# COMPACT_ATOMS: atom_id res chain seq x y z
N MET A 1 -0.67 6.63 11.02
CA MET A 1 -0.15 7.59 10.01
C MET A 1 -1.22 7.79 8.94
N GLU A 2 -1.35 9.00 8.44
CA GLU A 2 -2.28 9.30 7.36
C GLU A 2 -1.53 9.86 6.15
N LEU A 3 -2.00 9.44 4.96
CA LEU A 3 -1.52 9.96 3.68
C LEU A 3 -2.68 10.65 2.98
N THR A 4 -2.39 11.74 2.28
CA THR A 4 -3.41 12.49 1.53
C THR A 4 -3.24 12.24 0.04
N LEU A 5 -4.33 11.82 -0.62
CA LEU A 5 -4.42 11.70 -2.07
C LEU A 5 -5.52 12.63 -2.57
N GLY A 6 -5.14 13.83 -3.01
CA GLY A 6 -6.13 14.85 -3.40
C GLY A 6 -7.08 15.14 -2.23
N PRO A 7 -8.41 14.98 -2.43
CA PRO A 7 -9.39 15.20 -1.36
C PRO A 7 -9.54 14.01 -0.39
N TYR A 8 -8.78 12.92 -0.59
CA TYR A 8 -8.95 11.68 0.17
C TYR A 8 -7.84 11.50 1.18
N ASN A 9 -8.20 10.96 2.36
CA ASN A 9 -7.25 10.57 3.39
C ASN A 9 -7.16 9.06 3.44
N ILE A 10 -5.92 8.56 3.41
CA ILE A 10 -5.62 7.13 3.52
C ILE A 10 -4.93 6.90 4.85
N ARG A 11 -5.50 6.03 5.69
CA ARG A 11 -4.90 5.69 6.97
C ARG A 11 -4.00 4.47 6.84
N VAL A 12 -2.78 4.59 7.34
CA VAL A 12 -1.82 3.47 7.39
C VAL A 12 -1.80 2.93 8.81
N VAL A 13 -2.12 1.65 8.95
CA VAL A 13 -2.20 0.94 10.23
C VAL A 13 -1.08 -0.09 10.33
N SER A 14 -0.36 -0.05 11.47
CA SER A 14 0.76 -0.94 11.73
C SER A 14 0.82 -1.18 13.23
N ASP A 15 0.25 -2.28 13.68
CA ASP A 15 0.19 -2.68 15.08
C ASP A 15 0.28 -4.21 15.22
N GLU A 16 0.36 -4.69 16.46
CA GLU A 16 0.51 -6.11 16.74
C GLU A 16 -0.67 -6.94 16.21
N ALA A 17 -1.89 -6.46 16.37
CA ALA A 17 -3.07 -7.16 15.89
C ALA A 17 -3.06 -7.27 14.36
N THR A 18 -2.66 -6.19 13.68
CA THR A 18 -2.49 -6.18 12.22
C THR A 18 -1.40 -7.15 11.78
N ASP A 19 -0.28 -7.21 12.50
CA ASP A 19 0.81 -8.12 12.18
C ASP A 19 0.35 -9.58 12.23
N ILE A 20 -0.44 -9.93 13.22
CA ILE A 20 -0.99 -11.29 13.35
C ILE A 20 -1.88 -11.64 12.16
N LEU A 21 -2.79 -10.75 11.80
CA LEU A 21 -3.70 -10.96 10.66
C LEU A 21 -2.95 -11.10 9.34
N LEU A 22 -1.99 -10.22 9.08
CA LEU A 22 -1.20 -10.27 7.86
C LEU A 22 -0.33 -11.52 7.79
N ALA A 23 0.25 -11.93 8.91
CA ALA A 23 1.08 -13.13 8.96
C ALA A 23 0.27 -14.40 8.68
N GLU A 24 -0.96 -14.49 9.17
CA GLU A 24 -1.87 -15.62 8.88
C GLU A 24 -2.13 -15.78 7.40
N ASP A 25 -2.25 -14.67 6.66
CA ASP A 25 -2.49 -14.66 5.22
C ASP A 25 -1.19 -14.72 4.40
N GLY A 26 -0.03 -14.67 5.05
CA GLY A 26 1.27 -14.65 4.38
C GLY A 26 1.55 -13.34 3.65
N HIS A 27 0.97 -12.24 4.09
CA HIS A 27 1.10 -10.92 3.46
C HIS A 27 1.95 -9.98 4.31
N GLU A 28 2.71 -9.11 3.63
CA GLU A 28 3.44 -8.01 4.28
C GLU A 28 2.57 -6.76 4.42
N GLY A 29 1.56 -6.62 3.58
CA GLY A 29 0.58 -5.54 3.64
C GLY A 29 -0.65 -5.87 2.83
N ASP A 30 -1.70 -5.10 3.04
CA ASP A 30 -2.91 -5.16 2.23
C ASP A 30 -3.64 -3.82 2.22
N SER A 31 -4.65 -3.73 1.37
CA SER A 31 -5.45 -2.51 1.18
C SER A 31 -6.94 -2.80 1.34
N ASP A 32 -7.62 -1.91 2.06
CA ASP A 32 -9.06 -1.78 2.01
C ASP A 32 -9.37 -0.47 1.30
N VAL A 33 -9.52 -0.53 -0.03
CA VAL A 33 -9.66 0.66 -0.86
C VAL A 33 -10.97 1.41 -0.61
N ARG A 34 -12.01 0.72 -0.18
CA ARG A 34 -13.31 1.34 0.10
C ARG A 34 -13.29 2.16 1.37
N ARG A 35 -12.51 1.72 2.38
CA ARG A 35 -12.39 2.41 3.67
C ARG A 35 -11.21 3.37 3.73
N GLY A 36 -10.34 3.37 2.72
CA GLY A 36 -9.15 4.19 2.73
C GLY A 36 -8.14 3.73 3.77
N ILE A 37 -7.91 2.43 3.90
CA ILE A 37 -7.00 1.85 4.89
C ILE A 37 -5.94 1.01 4.19
N ILE A 38 -4.67 1.25 4.58
CA ILE A 38 -3.54 0.39 4.25
C ILE A 38 -3.06 -0.25 5.54
N ARG A 39 -2.89 -1.59 5.55
CA ARG A 39 -2.28 -2.30 6.65
C ARG A 39 -0.89 -2.76 6.23
N VAL A 40 0.08 -2.58 7.10
CA VAL A 40 1.47 -2.96 6.82
C VAL A 40 2.09 -3.55 8.09
N ARG A 41 2.91 -4.59 7.94
CA ARG A 41 3.59 -5.23 9.07
C ARG A 41 4.58 -4.27 9.71
N SER A 42 4.61 -4.27 11.02
CA SER A 42 5.48 -3.38 11.80
C SER A 42 6.93 -3.88 11.88
N ASP A 43 7.18 -5.15 11.56
CA ASP A 43 8.50 -5.78 11.66
C ASP A 43 9.36 -5.68 10.40
N LEU A 44 8.89 -4.95 9.38
CA LEU A 44 9.65 -4.73 8.16
C LEU A 44 10.69 -3.63 8.37
N ASP A 45 11.84 -3.74 7.69
CA ASP A 45 12.80 -2.64 7.65
C ASP A 45 12.23 -1.44 6.89
N HIS A 46 12.86 -0.27 7.04
CA HIS A 46 12.36 0.98 6.45
C HIS A 46 12.19 0.90 4.93
N ALA A 47 13.16 0.33 4.23
CA ALA A 47 13.09 0.24 2.77
C ALA A 47 11.95 -0.66 2.31
N ARG A 48 11.80 -1.82 2.95
CA ARG A 48 10.73 -2.75 2.61
C ARG A 48 9.36 -2.20 2.99
N ARG A 49 9.27 -1.58 4.17
CA ARG A 49 8.03 -0.94 4.62
C ARG A 49 7.56 0.13 3.64
N ARG A 50 8.47 0.98 3.18
CA ARG A 50 8.18 2.02 2.18
C ARG A 50 7.65 1.41 0.88
N GLU A 51 8.30 0.37 0.38
CA GLU A 51 7.88 -0.31 -0.84
C GLU A 51 6.49 -0.93 -0.69
N VAL A 52 6.21 -1.58 0.43
CA VAL A 52 4.89 -2.17 0.70
C VAL A 52 3.81 -1.08 0.77
N ILE A 53 4.07 0.02 1.46
CA ILE A 53 3.10 1.13 1.54
C ILE A 53 2.82 1.70 0.15
N ILE A 54 3.84 1.90 -0.67
CA ILE A 54 3.67 2.41 -2.03
C ILE A 54 2.91 1.41 -2.90
N HIS A 55 3.19 0.12 -2.77
CA HIS A 55 2.44 -0.93 -3.46
C HIS A 55 0.94 -0.84 -3.13
N GLU A 56 0.60 -0.77 -1.85
CA GLU A 56 -0.80 -0.67 -1.43
C GLU A 56 -1.42 0.68 -1.79
N LEU A 57 -0.64 1.76 -1.75
CA LEU A 57 -1.11 3.08 -2.17
C LEU A 57 -1.50 3.11 -3.65
N LEU A 58 -0.78 2.39 -4.50
CA LEU A 58 -1.11 2.28 -5.92
C LEU A 58 -2.46 1.58 -6.14
N HIS A 59 -2.83 0.61 -5.31
CA HIS A 59 -4.18 0.04 -5.35
C HIS A 59 -5.24 1.09 -5.09
N HIS A 60 -5.02 1.98 -4.12
CA HIS A 60 -5.94 3.09 -3.85
C HIS A 60 -6.01 4.08 -5.00
N VAL A 61 -4.89 4.40 -5.64
CA VAL A 61 -4.86 5.28 -6.81
C VAL A 61 -5.69 4.69 -7.96
N LEU A 62 -5.52 3.41 -8.24
CA LEU A 62 -6.29 2.74 -9.29
C LEU A 62 -7.80 2.73 -8.97
N HIS A 63 -8.15 2.54 -7.71
CA HIS A 63 -9.55 2.58 -7.27
C HIS A 63 -10.14 3.99 -7.42
N LEU A 64 -9.46 5.01 -6.92
CA LEU A 64 -9.94 6.40 -6.94
C LEU A 64 -10.03 6.98 -8.36
N THR A 65 -9.19 6.51 -9.28
CA THR A 65 -9.22 6.92 -10.68
C THR A 65 -10.13 6.05 -11.53
N HIS A 66 -10.76 5.03 -10.96
CA HIS A 66 -11.60 4.04 -11.64
C HIS A 66 -10.84 3.21 -12.69
N LEU A 67 -9.51 3.25 -12.70
CA LEU A 67 -8.72 2.45 -13.63
C LEU A 67 -8.72 0.96 -13.29
N GLU A 68 -9.01 0.61 -12.04
CA GLU A 68 -9.10 -0.79 -11.61
C GLU A 68 -10.13 -1.59 -12.43
N ALA A 69 -11.18 -0.93 -12.93
CA ALA A 69 -12.22 -1.58 -13.72
C ALA A 69 -11.73 -2.02 -15.12
N ARG A 70 -10.56 -1.52 -15.56
CA ARG A 70 -9.98 -1.82 -16.87
C ARG A 70 -9.03 -3.00 -16.86
N TRP A 71 -8.62 -3.45 -15.69
CA TRP A 71 -7.64 -4.52 -15.52
C TRP A 71 -8.19 -5.59 -14.59
N SER A 72 -7.80 -6.83 -14.86
CA SER A 72 -8.04 -7.92 -13.91
C SER A 72 -7.18 -7.69 -12.65
N ASP A 73 -7.51 -8.39 -11.57
CA ASP A 73 -6.72 -8.31 -10.33
C ASP A 73 -5.26 -8.75 -10.57
N GLU A 74 -5.07 -9.77 -11.40
CA GLU A 74 -3.75 -10.26 -11.77
C GLU A 74 -2.94 -9.21 -12.55
N GLU A 75 -3.58 -8.54 -13.50
CA GLU A 75 -2.93 -7.46 -14.27
C GLU A 75 -2.57 -6.28 -13.40
N GLN A 76 -3.44 -5.90 -12.46
CA GLN A 76 -3.15 -4.84 -11.49
C GLN A 76 -1.92 -5.19 -10.66
N GLU A 77 -1.86 -6.40 -10.13
CA GLU A 77 -0.71 -6.84 -9.33
C GLU A 77 0.59 -6.82 -10.14
N GLU A 78 0.54 -7.23 -11.39
CA GLU A 78 1.71 -7.21 -12.27
C GLU A 78 2.23 -5.79 -12.49
N VAL A 79 1.34 -4.85 -12.82
CA VAL A 79 1.70 -3.44 -13.03
C VAL A 79 2.25 -2.83 -11.75
N ILE A 80 1.59 -3.04 -10.62
CA ILE A 80 2.00 -2.46 -9.34
C ILE A 80 3.35 -3.02 -8.89
N ARG A 81 3.57 -4.33 -9.02
CA ARG A 81 4.85 -4.96 -8.69
C ARG A 81 6.00 -4.41 -9.52
N ALA A 82 5.74 -4.06 -10.77
CA ALA A 82 6.74 -3.44 -11.63
C ALA A 82 7.06 -2.00 -11.22
N MET A 83 6.05 -1.25 -10.78
CA MET A 83 6.17 0.18 -10.50
C MET A 83 6.65 0.49 -9.07
N ALA A 84 6.17 -0.25 -8.08
CA ALA A 84 6.38 0.08 -6.68
C ALA A 84 7.86 0.21 -6.27
N PRO A 85 8.79 -0.69 -6.66
CA PRO A 85 10.19 -0.55 -6.29
C PRO A 85 10.84 0.73 -6.84
N TRP A 86 10.50 1.10 -8.06
CA TRP A 86 11.02 2.33 -8.69
C TRP A 86 10.51 3.57 -7.99
N LEU A 87 9.22 3.62 -7.68
CA LEU A 87 8.63 4.74 -6.97
C LEU A 87 9.17 4.84 -5.55
N ALA A 88 9.33 3.71 -4.86
CA ALA A 88 9.86 3.67 -3.51
C ALA A 88 11.31 4.19 -3.45
N SER A 89 12.11 3.94 -4.49
CA SER A 89 13.48 4.44 -4.55
C SER A 89 13.57 5.92 -4.92
N ALA A 90 12.61 6.42 -5.68
CA ALA A 90 12.59 7.81 -6.15
C ALA A 90 11.97 8.79 -5.17
N VAL A 91 11.02 8.33 -4.35
CA VAL A 91 10.26 9.17 -3.43
C VAL A 91 10.91 9.13 -2.05
N THR A 92 11.45 10.28 -1.62
CA THR A 92 11.96 10.45 -0.25
C THR A 92 10.93 11.28 0.51
N LEU A 93 9.98 10.60 1.15
CA LEU A 93 8.98 11.24 1.98
C LEU A 93 9.25 10.88 3.43
N SER A 94 9.47 11.89 4.26
CA SER A 94 9.74 11.69 5.69
C SER A 94 8.61 10.95 6.41
N VAL A 95 7.40 10.99 5.88
CA VAL A 95 6.24 10.29 6.43
C VAL A 95 6.39 8.76 6.39
N PHE A 96 7.26 8.23 5.54
CA PHE A 96 7.51 6.78 5.45
C PHE A 96 8.66 6.32 6.36
N ASP A 97 9.40 7.24 6.86
CA ASP A 97 10.55 7.00 7.70
C ASP A 97 10.22 7.28 9.17
#